data_6ab4bb3450de8b59563f38182b0ab9ec
#
_entry.id   6ab4bb3450de8b59563f38182b0ab9ec
#
_cell.length_a   1.000
_cell.length_b   1.000
_cell.length_c   1.000
_cell.angle_alpha   90.00
_cell.angle_beta   90.00
_cell.angle_gamma   90.00
#
_symmetry.space_group_name_H-M   'P 1'
#
loop_
_entity.id
_entity.type
_entity.pdbx_description
1 polymer ?
#
loop_
_entity_poly.entity_id
_entity_poly.type
_entity_poly.pdbx_seq_one_letter_code
_entity_poly.pdbx_strand_id
1 'polypeptide(L)'
;MVVLDQADEGVAVKAKDAFRNYSDSSRQHVVQNHYRNMRENQTVNFVQKMKRKYDFTKAPRVMMTVREAFTKLEAYVDSSDPDTKLPNFVHSIQTAEGIKADGHPDWFQLVGLLHDMGKIMFLWGNEEDGQVGKSDGPQWALGGDTWVVGCKIPDCVVFPEYNCCNPDYCNPLYDSDVGMYEIGCGIDNLCFAYGHDEYMYQMLKANKCSLPAEAMAMVRLHSAYPWHTGKEYKQFMNQNDEKMMLSVLEFNKYDLYTKKDEDSENLTMSQVEELWPYYQALIDKYLPAEKEVGLMW
;
A
#
# COMPACT_ATOMS: atom_id res chain seq x y z
N MET A 1 44.00 -35.91 1.32
CA MET A 1 43.64 -34.51 1.26
C MET A 1 42.17 -34.48 0.83
N VAL A 2 41.30 -34.47 1.81
CA VAL A 2 39.81 -34.50 1.59
C VAL A 2 39.35 -33.06 1.65
N VAL A 3 38.86 -32.53 0.55
CA VAL A 3 38.21 -31.24 0.48
C VAL A 3 36.79 -31.44 1.02
N LEU A 4 36.50 -30.89 2.17
CA LEU A 4 35.16 -30.81 2.70
C LEU A 4 34.42 -29.68 1.94
N ASP A 5 33.47 -30.06 1.11
CA ASP A 5 32.44 -29.19 0.57
C ASP A 5 31.62 -28.67 1.75
N GLN A 6 31.78 -27.38 2.06
CA GLN A 6 30.81 -26.68 2.91
C GLN A 6 29.60 -26.41 2.07
N ALA A 7 28.53 -27.17 2.31
CA ALA A 7 27.22 -26.85 1.83
C ALA A 7 26.81 -25.49 2.45
N ASP A 8 26.64 -24.52 1.59
CA ASP A 8 25.99 -23.25 1.88
C ASP A 8 24.53 -23.58 2.24
N GLU A 9 24.21 -23.54 3.54
CA GLU A 9 22.83 -23.66 4.01
C GLU A 9 22.09 -22.38 3.61
N GLY A 10 21.66 -22.33 2.35
CA GLY A 10 20.87 -21.25 1.82
C GLY A 10 19.57 -21.10 2.63
N VAL A 11 19.37 -19.94 3.20
CA VAL A 11 18.12 -19.53 3.83
C VAL A 11 16.96 -19.91 2.89
N ALA A 12 16.02 -20.71 3.36
CA ALA A 12 14.89 -21.15 2.56
C ALA A 12 14.01 -19.95 2.18
N VAL A 13 14.15 -19.48 0.95
CA VAL A 13 13.32 -18.42 0.39
C VAL A 13 11.91 -18.99 0.24
N LYS A 14 10.91 -18.37 0.86
CA LYS A 14 9.49 -18.71 0.73
C LYS A 14 9.12 -18.81 -0.75
N ALA A 15 8.50 -19.90 -1.18
CA ALA A 15 8.08 -20.06 -2.57
C ALA A 15 7.06 -19.00 -2.96
N LYS A 16 7.05 -18.55 -4.23
CA LYS A 16 6.19 -17.45 -4.69
C LYS A 16 4.70 -17.72 -4.49
N ASP A 17 4.28 -18.96 -4.59
CA ASP A 17 2.90 -19.42 -4.36
C ASP A 17 2.51 -19.53 -2.87
N ALA A 18 3.48 -19.40 -1.98
CA ALA A 18 3.26 -19.38 -0.53
C ALA A 18 2.98 -17.96 0.02
N PHE A 19 3.16 -16.91 -0.79
CA PHE A 19 2.77 -15.56 -0.40
C PHE A 19 1.28 -15.32 -0.63
N ARG A 20 0.68 -14.42 0.16
CA ARG A 20 -0.75 -14.09 0.11
C ARG A 20 -1.65 -15.30 0.31
N ASN A 21 -1.26 -16.21 1.19
CA ASN A 21 -2.10 -17.32 1.57
C ASN A 21 -3.18 -16.88 2.57
N TYR A 22 -4.36 -16.59 2.05
CA TYR A 22 -5.54 -16.17 2.83
C TYR A 22 -6.38 -17.32 3.38
N SER A 23 -6.01 -18.58 3.13
CA SER A 23 -6.77 -19.75 3.56
C SER A 23 -6.13 -20.53 4.69
N ASP A 24 -4.82 -20.38 4.92
CA ASP A 24 -4.05 -21.18 5.91
C ASP A 24 -2.93 -20.36 6.58
N SER A 25 -3.17 -19.08 6.81
CA SER A 25 -2.24 -18.22 7.53
C SER A 25 -2.37 -18.40 9.05
N SER A 26 -1.26 -18.35 9.78
CA SER A 26 -1.28 -18.29 11.25
C SER A 26 -2.06 -17.07 11.79
N ARG A 27 -2.30 -16.06 10.93
CA ARG A 27 -3.05 -14.83 11.22
C ARG A 27 -4.47 -14.85 10.64
N GLN A 28 -4.94 -16.00 10.14
CA GLN A 28 -6.18 -16.14 9.39
C GLN A 28 -7.36 -15.37 10.00
N HIS A 29 -7.59 -15.51 11.30
CA HIS A 29 -8.71 -14.85 11.98
C HIS A 29 -8.60 -13.30 11.93
N VAL A 30 -7.42 -12.75 12.16
CA VAL A 30 -7.19 -11.31 12.15
C VAL A 30 -7.38 -10.75 10.76
N VAL A 31 -6.76 -11.40 9.77
CA VAL A 31 -6.82 -11.01 8.36
C VAL A 31 -8.26 -11.10 7.83
N GLN A 32 -8.96 -12.20 8.11
CA GLN A 32 -10.34 -12.39 7.68
C GLN A 32 -11.28 -11.32 8.28
N ASN A 33 -11.12 -11.02 9.57
CA ASN A 33 -11.90 -9.97 10.23
C ASN A 33 -11.60 -8.58 9.66
N HIS A 34 -10.33 -8.31 9.32
CA HIS A 34 -9.94 -7.05 8.64
C HIS A 34 -10.69 -6.88 7.31
N TYR A 35 -10.63 -7.87 6.42
CA TYR A 35 -11.29 -7.79 5.10
C TYR A 35 -12.81 -7.78 5.19
N ARG A 36 -13.40 -8.45 6.18
CA ARG A 36 -14.83 -8.36 6.46
C ARG A 36 -15.21 -6.91 6.82
N ASN A 37 -14.49 -6.31 7.77
CA ASN A 37 -14.72 -4.92 8.16
C ASN A 37 -14.50 -3.95 6.98
N MET A 38 -13.53 -4.20 6.10
CA MET A 38 -13.39 -3.43 4.86
C MET A 38 -14.69 -3.48 4.03
N ARG A 39 -15.26 -4.68 3.80
CA ARG A 39 -16.52 -4.80 3.03
C ARG A 39 -17.68 -4.09 3.72
N GLU A 40 -17.83 -4.23 5.02
CA GLU A 40 -18.93 -3.63 5.77
C GLU A 40 -18.88 -2.09 5.77
N ASN A 41 -17.70 -1.47 5.61
CA ASN A 41 -17.53 -0.04 5.85
C ASN A 41 -17.07 0.78 4.64
N GLN A 42 -16.34 0.22 3.69
CA GLN A 42 -15.82 0.93 2.52
C GLN A 42 -16.90 1.16 1.46
N THR A 43 -17.75 2.16 1.70
CA THR A 43 -18.82 2.61 0.81
C THR A 43 -18.44 3.87 0.04
N VAL A 44 -19.18 4.22 -1.01
CA VAL A 44 -19.03 5.50 -1.72
C VAL A 44 -19.08 6.67 -0.74
N ASN A 45 -20.04 6.66 0.20
CA ASN A 45 -20.17 7.72 1.20
C ASN A 45 -18.96 7.79 2.14
N PHE A 46 -18.43 6.66 2.57
CA PHE A 46 -17.24 6.61 3.41
C PHE A 46 -16.01 7.15 2.66
N VAL A 47 -15.77 6.71 1.44
CA VAL A 47 -14.64 7.20 0.63
C VAL A 47 -14.71 8.70 0.41
N GLN A 48 -15.90 9.24 0.13
CA GLN A 48 -16.11 10.70 0.01
C GLN A 48 -15.89 11.43 1.34
N LYS A 49 -16.27 10.84 2.49
CA LYS A 49 -15.98 11.37 3.82
C LYS A 49 -14.46 11.45 4.04
N MET A 50 -13.73 10.39 3.71
CA MET A 50 -12.27 10.34 3.86
C MET A 50 -11.56 11.33 2.95
N LYS A 51 -11.96 11.47 1.69
CA LYS A 51 -11.42 12.50 0.78
C LYS A 51 -11.60 13.92 1.32
N ARG A 52 -12.73 14.20 1.98
CA ARG A 52 -12.95 15.51 2.65
C ARG A 52 -12.14 15.65 3.95
N LYS A 53 -12.01 14.58 4.72
CA LYS A 53 -11.20 14.54 5.95
C LYS A 53 -9.73 14.79 5.66
N TYR A 54 -9.20 14.19 4.60
CA TYR A 54 -7.79 14.26 4.19
C TYR A 54 -7.56 15.16 2.97
N ASP A 55 -8.24 16.28 2.94
CA ASP A 55 -8.13 17.29 1.88
C ASP A 55 -6.87 18.14 2.08
N PHE A 56 -5.84 17.86 1.30
CA PHE A 56 -4.56 18.55 1.33
C PHE A 56 -4.58 19.99 0.75
N THR A 57 -5.70 20.47 0.26
CA THR A 57 -5.86 21.89 -0.09
C THR A 57 -6.08 22.77 1.14
N LYS A 58 -6.36 22.17 2.29
CA LYS A 58 -6.51 22.82 3.59
C LYS A 58 -5.17 22.88 4.31
N ALA A 59 -5.17 23.55 5.47
CA ALA A 59 -4.00 23.57 6.34
C ALA A 59 -3.53 22.14 6.70
N PRO A 60 -2.23 21.87 6.67
CA PRO A 60 -1.69 20.57 7.02
C PRO A 60 -2.00 20.22 8.49
N ARG A 61 -2.18 18.94 8.77
CA ARG A 61 -2.32 18.46 10.17
C ARG A 61 -1.02 18.61 10.93
N VAL A 62 0.06 18.31 10.25
CA VAL A 62 1.42 18.41 10.79
C VAL A 62 2.39 18.64 9.64
N MET A 63 3.49 19.33 9.95
CA MET A 63 4.69 19.40 9.11
C MET A 63 5.71 18.47 9.73
N MET A 64 6.19 17.47 8.99
CA MET A 64 7.27 16.59 9.45
C MET A 64 8.05 16.04 8.26
N THR A 65 9.28 15.64 8.54
CA THR A 65 10.16 14.97 7.57
C THR A 65 9.69 13.53 7.29
N VAL A 66 10.15 12.96 6.17
CA VAL A 66 9.96 11.52 5.89
C VAL A 66 10.58 10.69 7.00
N ARG A 67 11.74 11.10 7.55
CA ARG A 67 12.41 10.41 8.65
C ARG A 67 11.55 10.35 9.91
N GLU A 68 10.96 11.48 10.30
CA GLU A 68 10.06 11.53 11.47
C GLU A 68 8.82 10.66 11.27
N ALA A 69 8.22 10.73 10.07
CA ALA A 69 7.07 9.89 9.72
C ALA A 69 7.42 8.39 9.74
N PHE A 70 8.57 8.03 9.18
CA PHE A 70 9.09 6.65 9.15
C PHE A 70 9.29 6.10 10.57
N THR A 71 9.89 6.90 11.47
CA THR A 71 10.06 6.52 12.88
C THR A 71 8.72 6.27 13.59
N LYS A 72 7.67 7.04 13.25
CA LYS A 72 6.34 6.83 13.84
C LYS A 72 5.66 5.53 13.41
N LEU A 73 6.05 4.98 12.25
CA LEU A 73 5.57 3.69 11.75
C LEU A 73 6.31 2.48 12.39
N GLU A 74 7.30 2.70 13.24
CA GLU A 74 8.08 1.63 13.88
C GLU A 74 7.19 0.65 14.69
N ALA A 75 6.17 1.16 15.36
CA ALA A 75 5.25 0.36 16.16
C ALA A 75 4.04 -0.18 15.37
N TYR A 76 3.91 0.16 14.09
CA TYR A 76 2.76 -0.23 13.28
C TYR A 76 2.97 -1.61 12.66
N VAL A 77 2.02 -2.52 12.90
CA VAL A 77 1.94 -3.84 12.29
C VAL A 77 0.64 -3.95 11.51
N ASP A 78 0.72 -4.30 10.23
CA ASP A 78 -0.44 -4.40 9.34
C ASP A 78 -1.31 -5.63 9.66
N SER A 79 -2.59 -5.40 9.96
CA SER A 79 -3.55 -6.48 10.23
C SER A 79 -4.10 -7.14 8.97
N SER A 80 -3.89 -6.56 7.79
CA SER A 80 -4.32 -7.13 6.50
C SER A 80 -3.32 -8.14 5.92
N ASP A 81 -2.05 -8.10 6.36
CA ASP A 81 -0.99 -8.93 5.82
C ASP A 81 -1.03 -10.36 6.39
N PRO A 82 -1.26 -11.39 5.54
CA PRO A 82 -1.21 -12.79 5.97
C PRO A 82 0.22 -13.32 6.14
N ASP A 83 1.23 -12.63 5.60
CA ASP A 83 2.59 -13.15 5.42
C ASP A 83 3.51 -12.82 6.58
N THR A 84 3.34 -11.66 7.24
CA THR A 84 4.29 -11.18 8.26
C THR A 84 3.62 -10.45 9.41
N LYS A 85 4.32 -10.40 10.56
CA LYS A 85 4.02 -9.54 11.72
C LYS A 85 5.07 -8.47 11.93
N LEU A 86 5.96 -8.28 10.96
CA LEU A 86 7.02 -7.30 11.07
C LEU A 86 6.45 -5.88 11.07
N PRO A 87 7.10 -4.94 11.77
CA PRO A 87 6.78 -3.53 11.67
C PRO A 87 6.87 -3.04 10.23
N ASN A 88 5.97 -2.15 9.85
CA ASN A 88 5.86 -1.67 8.47
C ASN A 88 7.15 -1.05 7.93
N PHE A 89 7.97 -0.42 8.79
CA PHE A 89 9.22 0.18 8.37
C PHE A 89 10.23 -0.85 7.85
N VAL A 90 10.24 -2.07 8.40
CA VAL A 90 11.11 -3.17 7.95
C VAL A 90 10.76 -3.55 6.52
N HIS A 91 9.46 -3.73 6.25
CA HIS A 91 8.96 -4.03 4.91
C HIS A 91 9.35 -2.94 3.90
N SER A 92 9.18 -1.66 4.24
CA SER A 92 9.54 -0.55 3.35
C SER A 92 11.03 -0.56 2.97
N ILE A 93 11.93 -0.83 3.93
CA ILE A 93 13.37 -0.93 3.66
C ILE A 93 13.70 -2.18 2.83
N GLN A 94 13.13 -3.34 3.17
CA GLN A 94 13.35 -4.58 2.41
C GLN A 94 12.93 -4.40 0.94
N THR A 95 11.78 -3.78 0.69
CA THR A 95 11.28 -3.48 -0.65
C THR A 95 12.23 -2.56 -1.39
N ALA A 96 12.66 -1.46 -0.76
CA ALA A 96 13.56 -0.49 -1.37
C ALA A 96 14.95 -1.07 -1.68
N GLU A 97 15.53 -1.86 -0.77
CA GLU A 97 16.83 -2.53 -0.98
C GLU A 97 16.73 -3.64 -2.05
N GLY A 98 15.62 -4.38 -2.12
CA GLY A 98 15.38 -5.34 -3.21
C GLY A 98 15.35 -4.68 -4.58
N ILE A 99 14.63 -3.57 -4.73
CA ILE A 99 14.58 -2.76 -5.96
C ILE A 99 15.97 -2.25 -6.34
N LYS A 100 16.75 -1.79 -5.34
CA LYS A 100 18.10 -1.29 -5.53
C LYS A 100 19.07 -2.40 -5.95
N ALA A 101 18.96 -3.57 -5.35
CA ALA A 101 19.82 -4.72 -5.67
C ALA A 101 19.67 -5.18 -7.14
N ASP A 102 18.45 -5.06 -7.70
CA ASP A 102 18.16 -5.36 -9.10
C ASP A 102 18.54 -4.21 -10.07
N GLY A 103 19.12 -3.12 -9.57
CA GLY A 103 19.67 -2.03 -10.38
C GLY A 103 18.60 -1.10 -10.98
N HIS A 104 17.39 -1.07 -10.42
CA HIS A 104 16.35 -0.14 -10.86
C HIS A 104 16.70 1.32 -10.58
N PRO A 105 16.08 2.27 -11.30
CA PRO A 105 16.30 3.70 -11.11
C PRO A 105 16.05 4.15 -9.65
N ASP A 106 16.74 5.20 -9.23
CA ASP A 106 16.66 5.74 -7.88
C ASP A 106 15.25 6.18 -7.46
N TRP A 107 14.45 6.72 -8.39
CA TRP A 107 13.05 7.04 -8.12
C TRP A 107 12.21 5.78 -7.79
N PHE A 108 12.52 4.64 -8.40
CA PHE A 108 11.81 3.39 -8.14
C PHE A 108 12.18 2.84 -6.76
N GLN A 109 13.45 2.95 -6.36
CA GLN A 109 13.92 2.61 -5.01
C GLN A 109 13.21 3.45 -3.95
N LEU A 110 13.04 4.76 -4.22
CA LEU A 110 12.30 5.65 -3.33
C LEU A 110 10.81 5.26 -3.22
N VAL A 111 10.18 4.78 -4.29
CA VAL A 111 8.82 4.21 -4.22
C VAL A 111 8.77 3.06 -3.22
N GLY A 112 9.74 2.15 -3.24
CA GLY A 112 9.84 1.06 -2.26
C GLY A 112 9.83 1.55 -0.81
N LEU A 113 10.53 2.65 -0.53
CA LEU A 113 10.53 3.26 0.80
C LEU A 113 9.19 3.92 1.16
N LEU A 114 8.55 4.59 0.20
CA LEU A 114 7.42 5.49 0.45
C LEU A 114 6.03 4.85 0.33
N HIS A 115 5.87 3.74 -0.42
CA HIS A 115 4.56 3.25 -0.85
C HIS A 115 3.57 3.06 0.31
N ASP A 116 4.04 2.54 1.42
CA ASP A 116 3.28 2.17 2.60
C ASP A 116 3.20 3.28 3.66
N MET A 117 3.93 4.37 3.49
CA MET A 117 4.01 5.42 4.51
C MET A 117 2.68 6.14 4.78
N GLY A 118 1.72 6.04 3.86
CA GLY A 118 0.37 6.54 4.09
C GLY A 118 -0.36 5.90 5.28
N LYS A 119 0.07 4.73 5.74
CA LYS A 119 -0.44 4.09 6.96
C LYS A 119 -0.30 4.98 8.21
N ILE A 120 0.59 5.99 8.15
CA ILE A 120 0.73 7.02 9.20
C ILE A 120 -0.58 7.75 9.54
N MET A 121 -1.60 7.65 8.69
CA MET A 121 -2.94 8.17 8.98
C MET A 121 -3.48 7.77 10.35
N PHE A 122 -2.99 6.68 10.94
CA PHE A 122 -3.39 6.24 12.28
C PHE A 122 -3.14 7.30 13.35
N LEU A 123 -2.21 8.23 13.15
CA LEU A 123 -1.91 9.29 14.12
C LEU A 123 -3.09 10.25 14.35
N TRP A 124 -3.97 10.37 13.39
CA TRP A 124 -5.16 11.25 13.41
C TRP A 124 -6.44 10.54 12.99
N GLY A 125 -6.37 9.20 12.95
CA GLY A 125 -7.51 8.33 12.75
C GLY A 125 -8.23 8.00 14.05
N ASN A 126 -9.31 7.24 13.95
CA ASN A 126 -10.09 6.73 15.08
C ASN A 126 -10.70 5.35 14.73
N GLU A 127 -11.35 4.72 15.70
CA GLU A 127 -11.98 3.41 15.54
C GLU A 127 -13.12 3.42 14.52
N GLU A 128 -13.95 4.45 14.52
CA GLU A 128 -15.10 4.60 13.60
C GLU A 128 -14.65 4.72 12.13
N ASP A 129 -13.47 5.27 11.90
CA ASP A 129 -12.88 5.41 10.60
C ASP A 129 -11.99 4.20 10.22
N GLY A 130 -11.86 3.19 11.07
CA GLY A 130 -11.00 2.03 10.82
C GLY A 130 -9.52 2.38 10.71
N GLN A 131 -9.06 3.37 11.49
CA GLN A 131 -7.72 3.94 11.38
C GLN A 131 -7.01 3.98 12.73
N VAL A 132 -6.93 2.83 13.39
CA VAL A 132 -6.23 2.67 14.69
C VAL A 132 -4.88 2.01 14.47
N GLY A 133 -3.80 2.63 14.92
CA GLY A 133 -2.43 2.13 14.74
C GLY A 133 -2.03 0.95 15.62
N LYS A 134 -2.93 0.48 16.51
CA LYS A 134 -2.68 -0.67 17.37
C LYS A 134 -3.05 -1.96 16.64
N SER A 135 -2.24 -3.01 16.83
CA SER A 135 -2.41 -4.31 16.18
C SER A 135 -3.75 -5.01 16.49
N ASP A 136 -4.42 -4.65 17.57
CA ASP A 136 -5.73 -5.16 17.99
C ASP A 136 -6.88 -4.22 17.65
N GLY A 137 -6.59 -3.04 17.12
CA GLY A 137 -7.58 -2.05 16.70
C GLY A 137 -8.04 -2.23 15.25
N PRO A 138 -9.16 -1.60 14.85
CA PRO A 138 -9.62 -1.62 13.48
C PRO A 138 -8.70 -0.83 12.56
N GLN A 139 -8.15 -1.50 11.54
CA GLN A 139 -7.22 -0.93 10.55
C GLN A 139 -7.78 -0.98 9.12
N TRP A 140 -9.08 -1.25 8.94
CA TRP A 140 -9.72 -1.53 7.67
C TRP A 140 -9.73 -0.35 6.67
N ALA A 141 -9.29 0.84 7.06
CA ALA A 141 -9.05 1.97 6.19
C ALA A 141 -7.60 2.51 6.29
N LEU A 142 -6.67 1.64 6.67
CA LEU A 142 -5.22 1.88 6.62
C LEU A 142 -4.55 0.98 5.59
N GLY A 143 -4.77 -0.32 5.63
CA GLY A 143 -4.17 -1.32 4.77
C GLY A 143 -5.19 -2.23 4.10
N GLY A 144 -4.71 -3.23 3.36
CA GLY A 144 -5.51 -4.23 2.67
C GLY A 144 -5.72 -3.93 1.19
N ASP A 145 -6.14 -4.96 0.44
CA ASP A 145 -6.43 -4.84 -0.99
C ASP A 145 -7.59 -3.90 -1.25
N THR A 146 -7.41 -3.01 -2.19
CA THR A 146 -8.43 -2.02 -2.56
C THR A 146 -9.19 -2.45 -3.80
N TRP A 147 -10.44 -1.97 -3.92
CA TRP A 147 -11.31 -2.16 -5.09
C TRP A 147 -12.00 -0.84 -5.41
N VAL A 148 -12.57 -0.73 -6.61
CA VAL A 148 -13.33 0.47 -7.01
C VAL A 148 -14.68 0.48 -6.29
N VAL A 149 -14.95 1.53 -5.52
CA VAL A 149 -16.28 1.78 -4.93
C VAL A 149 -17.18 2.50 -5.93
N GLY A 150 -18.51 2.28 -5.88
CA GLY A 150 -19.44 2.91 -6.79
C GLY A 150 -19.66 2.16 -8.12
N CYS A 151 -19.12 0.97 -8.25
CA CYS A 151 -19.50 -0.05 -9.23
C CYS A 151 -19.44 -1.42 -8.54
N LYS A 152 -19.86 -2.47 -9.26
CA LYS A 152 -19.89 -3.84 -8.75
C LYS A 152 -18.52 -4.26 -8.23
N ILE A 153 -18.46 -4.80 -7.01
CA ILE A 153 -17.25 -5.38 -6.43
C ILE A 153 -16.99 -6.73 -7.12
N PRO A 154 -15.82 -6.94 -7.74
CA PRO A 154 -15.55 -8.18 -8.49
C PRO A 154 -15.31 -9.37 -7.56
N ASP A 155 -15.53 -10.58 -8.08
CA ASP A 155 -15.36 -11.82 -7.32
C ASP A 155 -13.87 -12.21 -7.12
N CYS A 156 -12.94 -11.55 -7.78
CA CYS A 156 -11.49 -11.79 -7.62
C CYS A 156 -10.87 -11.08 -6.40
N VAL A 157 -11.66 -10.33 -5.62
CA VAL A 157 -11.20 -9.74 -4.36
C VAL A 157 -10.95 -10.80 -3.29
N VAL A 158 -10.10 -10.47 -2.31
CA VAL A 158 -9.89 -11.33 -1.14
C VAL A 158 -11.21 -11.47 -0.36
N PHE A 159 -11.62 -12.69 -0.04
CA PHE A 159 -12.88 -13.05 0.64
C PHE A 159 -14.13 -12.47 -0.06
N PRO A 160 -14.42 -12.88 -1.30
CA PRO A 160 -15.54 -12.36 -2.07
C PRO A 160 -16.91 -12.66 -1.44
N GLU A 161 -16.98 -13.66 -0.56
CA GLU A 161 -18.20 -13.99 0.21
C GLU A 161 -18.67 -12.83 1.09
N TYR A 162 -17.80 -11.87 1.42
CA TYR A 162 -18.19 -10.67 2.17
C TYR A 162 -18.71 -9.53 1.29
N ASN A 163 -18.70 -9.66 -0.04
CA ASN A 163 -19.21 -8.60 -0.92
C ASN A 163 -20.66 -8.22 -0.58
N CYS A 164 -21.49 -9.22 -0.24
CA CYS A 164 -22.89 -8.99 0.15
C CYS A 164 -23.06 -8.26 1.50
N CYS A 165 -22.00 -8.09 2.29
CA CYS A 165 -22.02 -7.32 3.53
C CYS A 165 -21.86 -5.81 3.28
N ASN A 166 -21.45 -5.41 2.06
CA ASN A 166 -21.26 -3.99 1.74
C ASN A 166 -22.62 -3.29 1.60
N PRO A 167 -22.85 -2.13 2.26
CA PRO A 167 -24.09 -1.40 2.16
C PRO A 167 -24.44 -0.91 0.73
N ASP A 168 -23.45 -0.77 -0.16
CA ASP A 168 -23.66 -0.40 -1.57
C ASP A 168 -24.00 -1.63 -2.44
N TYR A 169 -23.92 -2.86 -1.91
CA TYR A 169 -24.30 -4.09 -2.59
C TYR A 169 -25.81 -4.09 -2.90
N CYS A 170 -26.21 -4.55 -4.07
CA CYS A 170 -27.56 -4.47 -4.60
C CYS A 170 -28.14 -3.04 -4.75
N ASN A 171 -27.33 -2.00 -4.59
CA ASN A 171 -27.73 -0.64 -4.89
C ASN A 171 -27.71 -0.43 -6.41
N PRO A 172 -28.83 -0.14 -7.08
CA PRO A 172 -28.88 -0.01 -8.55
C PRO A 172 -27.92 1.04 -9.12
N LEU A 173 -27.52 2.03 -8.30
CA LEU A 173 -26.59 3.08 -8.71
C LEU A 173 -25.13 2.62 -8.62
N TYR A 174 -24.79 1.70 -7.71
CA TYR A 174 -23.42 1.35 -7.37
C TYR A 174 -23.09 -0.11 -7.65
N ASP A 175 -24.07 -0.98 -7.86
CA ASP A 175 -23.86 -2.42 -8.05
C ASP A 175 -24.20 -2.85 -9.48
N SER A 176 -23.50 -2.25 -10.44
CA SER A 176 -23.51 -2.64 -11.85
C SER A 176 -22.09 -2.54 -12.40
N ASP A 177 -21.82 -3.14 -13.55
CA ASP A 177 -20.49 -3.19 -14.17
C ASP A 177 -19.88 -1.80 -14.41
N VAL A 178 -20.70 -0.79 -14.63
CA VAL A 178 -20.29 0.61 -14.84
C VAL A 178 -20.52 1.46 -13.59
N GLY A 179 -21.58 1.18 -12.82
CA GLY A 179 -21.92 1.95 -11.63
C GLY A 179 -22.11 3.44 -11.92
N MET A 180 -21.44 4.26 -11.12
CA MET A 180 -21.50 5.73 -11.24
C MET A 180 -20.46 6.32 -12.21
N TYR A 181 -19.75 5.51 -12.97
CA TYR A 181 -18.66 5.94 -13.83
C TYR A 181 -19.04 5.90 -15.32
N GLU A 182 -18.19 6.51 -16.15
CA GLU A 182 -18.27 6.44 -17.61
C GLU A 182 -17.26 5.43 -18.16
N ILE A 183 -17.64 4.73 -19.25
CA ILE A 183 -16.72 3.82 -19.96
C ILE A 183 -15.54 4.63 -20.51
N GLY A 184 -14.32 4.13 -20.33
CA GLY A 184 -13.09 4.77 -20.80
C GLY A 184 -12.70 6.04 -20.04
N CYS A 185 -13.28 6.29 -18.87
CA CYS A 185 -12.95 7.49 -18.07
C CYS A 185 -11.49 7.52 -17.58
N GLY A 186 -10.80 6.39 -17.55
CA GLY A 186 -9.46 6.24 -17.01
C GLY A 186 -9.45 5.87 -15.51
N ILE A 187 -8.50 5.05 -15.13
CA ILE A 187 -8.33 4.55 -13.75
C ILE A 187 -8.11 5.69 -12.75
N ASP A 188 -7.48 6.77 -13.16
CA ASP A 188 -7.25 7.94 -12.32
C ASP A 188 -8.54 8.64 -11.86
N ASN A 189 -9.64 8.47 -12.60
CA ASN A 189 -10.95 9.05 -12.28
C ASN A 189 -11.83 8.14 -11.40
N LEU A 190 -11.36 6.95 -11.06
CA LEU A 190 -12.07 6.04 -10.19
C LEU A 190 -11.79 6.33 -8.71
N CYS A 191 -12.76 6.00 -7.88
CA CYS A 191 -12.62 6.02 -6.43
C CYS A 191 -12.37 4.60 -5.93
N PHE A 192 -11.20 4.34 -5.40
CA PHE A 192 -10.89 3.08 -4.73
C PHE A 192 -11.33 3.13 -3.25
N ALA A 193 -11.51 1.97 -2.64
CA ALA A 193 -11.62 1.84 -1.20
C ALA A 193 -10.49 2.67 -0.55
N TYR A 194 -10.81 3.51 0.44
CA TYR A 194 -9.86 4.50 0.96
C TYR A 194 -8.85 3.85 1.88
N GLY A 195 -7.57 4.03 1.57
CA GLY A 195 -6.46 3.47 2.30
C GLY A 195 -5.21 4.37 2.25
N HIS A 196 -4.11 3.79 2.72
CA HIS A 196 -2.79 4.44 2.77
C HIS A 196 -2.28 4.90 1.40
N ASP A 197 -2.59 4.16 0.36
CA ASP A 197 -2.19 4.39 -1.02
C ASP A 197 -2.78 5.67 -1.61
N GLU A 198 -4.09 5.88 -1.51
CA GLU A 198 -4.73 7.14 -1.93
C GLU A 198 -4.25 8.31 -1.07
N TYR A 199 -4.11 8.13 0.25
CA TYR A 199 -3.60 9.15 1.15
C TYR A 199 -2.18 9.57 0.77
N MET A 200 -1.26 8.60 0.58
CA MET A 200 0.13 8.86 0.23
C MET A 200 0.25 9.55 -1.14
N TYR A 201 -0.53 9.10 -2.11
CA TYR A 201 -0.58 9.74 -3.42
C TYR A 201 -0.99 11.21 -3.34
N GLN A 202 -2.04 11.55 -2.59
CA GLN A 202 -2.49 12.92 -2.42
C GLN A 202 -1.48 13.78 -1.65
N MET A 203 -0.83 13.20 -0.63
CA MET A 203 0.24 13.83 0.12
C MET A 203 1.42 14.19 -0.79
N LEU A 204 1.90 13.26 -1.60
CA LEU A 204 2.99 13.49 -2.54
C LEU A 204 2.65 14.59 -3.56
N LYS A 205 1.43 14.59 -4.09
CA LYS A 205 0.95 15.66 -5.00
C LYS A 205 0.92 17.02 -4.33
N ALA A 206 0.40 17.12 -3.12
CA ALA A 206 0.29 18.38 -2.37
C ALA A 206 1.67 18.96 -2.07
N ASN A 207 2.66 18.11 -1.79
CA ASN A 207 4.05 18.50 -1.58
C ASN A 207 4.84 18.70 -2.89
N LYS A 208 4.17 18.66 -4.05
CA LYS A 208 4.78 18.90 -5.38
C LYS A 208 5.98 18.00 -5.64
N CYS A 209 5.88 16.71 -5.29
CA CYS A 209 6.96 15.77 -5.53
C CYS A 209 7.26 15.69 -7.04
N SER A 210 8.52 15.47 -7.39
CA SER A 210 9.00 15.37 -8.77
C SER A 210 9.15 13.91 -9.26
N LEU A 211 8.52 12.96 -8.58
CA LEU A 211 8.47 11.57 -9.01
C LEU A 211 7.73 11.44 -10.35
N PRO A 212 8.16 10.53 -11.25
CA PRO A 212 7.49 10.31 -12.52
C PRO A 212 6.09 9.73 -12.34
N ALA A 213 5.26 9.81 -13.38
CA ALA A 213 3.87 9.34 -13.34
C ALA A 213 3.76 7.84 -12.99
N GLU A 214 4.69 7.03 -13.44
CA GLU A 214 4.79 5.60 -13.13
C GLU A 214 4.97 5.36 -11.62
N ALA A 215 5.83 6.14 -10.97
CA ALA A 215 6.04 6.08 -9.52
C ALA A 215 4.78 6.47 -8.74
N MET A 216 4.09 7.52 -9.20
CA MET A 216 2.84 7.97 -8.60
C MET A 216 1.73 6.92 -8.74
N ALA A 217 1.68 6.21 -9.89
CA ALA A 217 0.76 5.10 -10.10
C ALA A 217 1.09 3.91 -9.19
N MET A 218 2.37 3.56 -9.02
CA MET A 218 2.81 2.52 -8.09
C MET A 218 2.35 2.82 -6.66
N VAL A 219 2.61 4.03 -6.16
CA VAL A 219 2.19 4.43 -4.81
C VAL A 219 0.67 4.34 -4.64
N ARG A 220 -0.10 4.81 -5.64
CA ARG A 220 -1.56 4.90 -5.52
C ARG A 220 -2.28 3.57 -5.71
N LEU A 221 -1.74 2.67 -6.53
CA LEU A 221 -2.49 1.54 -7.08
C LEU A 221 -1.87 0.18 -6.75
N HIS A 222 -0.80 0.12 -5.93
CA HIS A 222 -0.16 -1.16 -5.58
C HIS A 222 -1.11 -2.11 -4.84
N SER A 223 -2.06 -1.59 -4.07
CA SER A 223 -3.07 -2.39 -3.38
C SER A 223 -4.31 -2.70 -4.24
N ALA A 224 -4.39 -2.18 -5.47
CA ALA A 224 -5.54 -2.36 -6.36
C ALA A 224 -5.47 -3.70 -7.12
N TYR A 225 -5.33 -4.81 -6.39
CA TYR A 225 -5.16 -6.17 -6.96
C TYR A 225 -6.26 -6.58 -7.94
N PRO A 226 -7.54 -6.26 -7.75
CA PRO A 226 -8.57 -6.55 -8.74
C PRO A 226 -8.26 -5.93 -10.10
N TRP A 227 -7.69 -4.72 -10.13
CA TRP A 227 -7.32 -4.06 -11.39
C TRP A 227 -6.07 -4.69 -12.02
N HIS A 228 -4.91 -4.64 -11.34
CA HIS A 228 -3.65 -5.00 -11.99
C HIS A 228 -3.43 -6.52 -12.10
N THR A 229 -3.81 -7.31 -11.11
CA THR A 229 -3.64 -8.78 -11.10
C THR A 229 -4.92 -9.48 -11.58
N GLY A 230 -6.08 -9.07 -11.07
CA GLY A 230 -7.39 -9.62 -11.42
C GLY A 230 -7.86 -9.24 -12.83
N LYS A 231 -7.27 -8.20 -13.42
CA LYS A 231 -7.61 -7.68 -14.76
C LYS A 231 -9.07 -7.22 -14.89
N GLU A 232 -9.65 -6.81 -13.78
CA GLU A 232 -10.96 -6.18 -13.72
C GLU A 232 -10.91 -4.70 -14.14
N TYR A 233 -12.05 -4.06 -14.25
CA TYR A 233 -12.20 -2.62 -14.55
C TYR A 233 -11.67 -2.18 -15.92
N LYS A 234 -11.48 -3.10 -16.88
CA LYS A 234 -11.01 -2.81 -18.25
C LYS A 234 -11.91 -1.83 -18.98
N GLN A 235 -13.23 -1.87 -18.69
CA GLN A 235 -14.20 -0.96 -19.28
C GLN A 235 -13.93 0.51 -18.97
N PHE A 236 -13.20 0.80 -17.90
CA PHE A 236 -12.84 2.16 -17.50
C PHE A 236 -11.48 2.62 -18.03
N MET A 237 -10.64 1.68 -18.47
CA MET A 237 -9.26 1.98 -18.85
C MET A 237 -9.19 2.85 -20.11
N ASN A 238 -8.21 3.77 -20.11
CA ASN A 238 -7.76 4.52 -21.27
C ASN A 238 -6.37 4.05 -21.73
N GLN A 239 -5.84 4.65 -22.78
CA GLN A 239 -4.57 4.24 -23.39
C GLN A 239 -3.34 4.32 -22.45
N ASN A 240 -3.37 5.21 -21.44
CA ASN A 240 -2.25 5.33 -20.51
C ASN A 240 -2.29 4.27 -19.39
N ASP A 241 -3.47 3.75 -19.09
CA ASP A 241 -3.67 2.85 -17.95
C ASP A 241 -2.97 1.50 -18.12
N GLU A 242 -2.82 1.02 -19.35
CA GLU A 242 -2.06 -0.22 -19.63
C GLU A 242 -0.59 -0.07 -19.24
N LYS A 243 0.03 1.06 -19.58
CA LYS A 243 1.41 1.35 -19.20
C LYS A 243 1.55 1.46 -17.68
N MET A 244 0.63 2.16 -17.03
CA MET A 244 0.63 2.30 -15.57
C MET A 244 0.45 0.95 -14.88
N MET A 245 -0.44 0.09 -15.39
CA MET A 245 -0.64 -1.27 -14.87
C MET A 245 0.63 -2.11 -14.94
N LEU A 246 1.37 -2.06 -16.05
CA LEU A 246 2.65 -2.77 -16.16
C LEU A 246 3.67 -2.28 -15.13
N SER A 247 3.71 -0.97 -14.87
CA SER A 247 4.60 -0.40 -13.85
C SER A 247 4.20 -0.85 -12.44
N VAL A 248 2.92 -0.89 -12.12
CA VAL A 248 2.42 -1.40 -10.83
C VAL A 248 2.72 -2.89 -10.67
N LEU A 249 2.53 -3.70 -11.71
CA LEU A 249 2.88 -5.13 -11.70
C LEU A 249 4.38 -5.36 -11.51
N GLU A 250 5.23 -4.50 -12.06
CA GLU A 250 6.69 -4.57 -11.82
C GLU A 250 7.00 -4.27 -10.36
N PHE A 251 6.43 -3.21 -9.79
CA PHE A 251 6.59 -2.87 -8.37
C PHE A 251 6.10 -3.99 -7.44
N ASN A 252 4.97 -4.62 -7.75
CA ASN A 252 4.38 -5.68 -6.94
C ASN A 252 5.29 -6.91 -6.75
N LYS A 253 6.27 -7.13 -7.65
CA LYS A 253 7.26 -8.20 -7.46
C LYS A 253 8.12 -7.96 -6.22
N TYR A 254 8.43 -6.70 -5.92
CA TYR A 254 9.24 -6.30 -4.77
C TYR A 254 8.40 -6.20 -3.50
N ASP A 255 7.24 -5.60 -3.59
CA ASP A 255 6.30 -5.48 -2.48
C ASP A 255 5.90 -6.84 -1.89
N LEU A 256 5.69 -7.86 -2.74
CA LEU A 256 5.32 -9.19 -2.30
C LEU A 256 6.51 -10.07 -1.90
N TYR A 257 7.54 -10.13 -2.75
CA TYR A 257 8.55 -11.19 -2.66
C TYR A 257 9.85 -10.79 -1.93
N THR A 258 9.94 -9.57 -1.44
CA THR A 258 11.05 -9.15 -0.57
C THR A 258 10.80 -9.40 0.91
N LYS A 259 9.59 -9.81 1.29
CA LYS A 259 9.23 -10.17 2.67
C LYS A 259 10.01 -11.42 3.10
N LYS A 260 10.88 -11.26 4.09
CA LYS A 260 11.64 -12.35 4.70
C LYS A 260 10.98 -12.78 6.00
N ASP A 261 11.03 -14.08 6.32
CA ASP A 261 10.49 -14.60 7.57
C ASP A 261 11.18 -14.02 8.81
N GLU A 262 10.47 -14.02 9.94
CA GLU A 262 10.86 -13.35 11.20
C GLU A 262 12.26 -13.73 11.75
N ASP A 263 12.76 -14.93 11.39
CA ASP A 263 14.05 -15.44 11.86
C ASP A 263 15.24 -15.04 10.99
N SER A 264 15.01 -14.45 9.82
CA SER A 264 16.07 -14.03 8.93
C SER A 264 16.22 -12.50 8.91
N GLU A 265 17.18 -11.98 9.69
CA GLU A 265 17.67 -10.60 9.63
C GLU A 265 16.59 -9.51 9.80
N ASN A 266 15.98 -9.46 10.98
CA ASN A 266 15.20 -8.28 11.37
C ASN A 266 16.10 -7.04 11.30
N LEU A 267 15.84 -6.17 10.32
CA LEU A 267 16.49 -4.88 10.24
C LEU A 267 16.26 -4.11 11.55
N THR A 268 17.36 -3.83 12.23
CA THR A 268 17.34 -3.00 13.43
C THR A 268 17.31 -1.52 13.03
N MET A 269 16.81 -0.66 13.90
CA MET A 269 16.91 0.79 13.68
C MET A 269 18.34 1.27 13.47
N SER A 270 19.35 0.59 14.06
CA SER A 270 20.75 0.90 13.80
C SER A 270 21.16 0.67 12.34
N GLN A 271 20.69 -0.42 11.74
CA GLN A 271 20.95 -0.70 10.31
C GLN A 271 20.20 0.28 9.41
N VAL A 272 18.99 0.69 9.80
CA VAL A 272 18.25 1.76 9.10
C VAL A 272 19.03 3.08 9.15
N GLU A 273 19.67 3.42 10.28
CA GLU A 273 20.51 4.63 10.38
C GLU A 273 21.70 4.61 9.41
N GLU A 274 22.30 3.45 9.19
CA GLU A 274 23.41 3.29 8.23
C GLU A 274 22.94 3.49 6.78
N LEU A 275 21.74 3.05 6.45
CA LEU A 275 21.14 3.19 5.12
C LEU A 275 20.54 4.59 4.86
N TRP A 276 20.13 5.30 5.93
CA TRP A 276 19.36 6.51 5.83
C TRP A 276 20.00 7.62 4.99
N PRO A 277 21.32 7.90 5.08
CA PRO A 277 21.94 8.96 4.27
C PRO A 277 21.72 8.77 2.76
N TYR A 278 21.69 7.52 2.30
CA TYR A 278 21.38 7.21 0.90
C TYR A 278 19.95 7.58 0.54
N TYR A 279 18.98 7.12 1.35
CA TYR A 279 17.56 7.43 1.09
C TYR A 279 17.25 8.91 1.29
N GLN A 280 17.90 9.57 2.25
CA GLN A 280 17.74 11.02 2.40
C GLN A 280 18.15 11.78 1.14
N ALA A 281 19.22 11.36 0.47
CA ALA A 281 19.62 11.99 -0.79
C ALA A 281 18.55 11.81 -1.90
N LEU A 282 17.85 10.68 -1.95
CA LEU A 282 16.74 10.45 -2.87
C LEU A 282 15.51 11.30 -2.49
N ILE A 283 15.17 11.34 -1.21
CA ILE A 283 14.10 12.18 -0.68
C ILE A 283 14.35 13.64 -1.06
N ASP A 284 15.54 14.15 -0.80
CA ASP A 284 15.98 15.48 -1.13
C ASP A 284 15.86 15.83 -2.62
N LYS A 285 16.09 14.83 -3.47
CA LYS A 285 16.01 14.98 -4.92
C LYS A 285 14.57 15.07 -5.41
N TYR A 286 13.69 14.24 -4.87
CA TYR A 286 12.31 14.11 -5.38
C TYR A 286 11.27 14.85 -4.56
N LEU A 287 11.58 15.22 -3.32
CA LEU A 287 10.74 15.95 -2.38
C LEU A 287 11.45 17.21 -1.86
N PRO A 288 11.77 18.18 -2.71
CA PRO A 288 12.63 19.32 -2.34
C PRO A 288 12.07 20.17 -1.18
N ALA A 289 10.75 20.18 -0.96
CA ALA A 289 10.13 20.89 0.15
C ALA A 289 10.54 20.35 1.53
N GLU A 290 10.99 19.11 1.61
CA GLU A 290 11.39 18.48 2.88
C GLU A 290 12.53 19.21 3.59
N LYS A 291 13.50 19.69 2.83
CA LYS A 291 14.68 20.40 3.36
C LYS A 291 14.37 21.72 4.06
N GLU A 292 13.30 22.36 3.65
CA GLU A 292 13.01 23.72 4.08
C GLU A 292 12.11 23.76 5.32
N VAL A 293 11.03 23.01 5.30
CA VAL A 293 9.96 23.10 6.30
C VAL A 293 9.35 21.75 6.68
N GLY A 294 9.85 20.65 6.14
CA GLY A 294 9.19 19.35 6.17
C GLY A 294 8.07 19.24 5.14
N LEU A 295 7.39 18.10 5.14
CA LEU A 295 6.26 17.82 4.25
C LEU A 295 4.93 18.00 4.98
N MET A 296 3.91 18.38 4.25
CA MET A 296 2.51 18.37 4.72
C MET A 296 2.01 16.93 4.82
N TRP A 297 1.55 16.56 6.01
CA TRP A 297 0.92 15.26 6.27
C TRP A 297 -0.52 15.40 6.72
#